data_efc7fc6d968180105213099756680768
#
_entry.id   efc7fc6d968180105213099756680768
#
_cell.length_a   1.000
_cell.length_b   1.000
_cell.length_c   1.000
_cell.angle_alpha   90.00
_cell.angle_beta   90.00
_cell.angle_gamma   90.00
#
_symmetry.space_group_name_H-M   'P 1'
#
loop_
_entity.id
_entity.type
_entity.pdbx_description
1 polymer ?
#
loop_
_entity_poly.entity_id
_entity_poly.type
_entity_poly.pdbx_seq_one_letter_code
_entity_poly.pdbx_strand_id
1 'polypeptide(L)'
;MFTLIIVAVVVILLTVAIVWVIDKFIPSKAKPFLTIVLWIFIGALGYLTFMSVYNPILFKQEKEKRYAKVIENLVDIRDSQLAYKEINGKYTKSYDSLINFIENAKFAILERRDTSVIDVEKTKAYRGIEYRKEITVTDTLDFVSVKDSLFKGSDRYKTMKNVPFAKEGTEFVLNAGKIQEEEGDKKLSVFEAYVKKADVLHDQDPDYVNIENTAHSVEEINGDAIRVGSMQEVKVNGNWPKLYDPK
;
A
#
# COMPACT_ATOMS: atom_id res chain seq x y z
N MET A 1 30.75 14.35 26.66
CA MET A 1 30.79 14.35 28.13
C MET A 1 30.95 15.74 28.69
N PHE A 2 31.95 16.54 28.25
CA PHE A 2 32.20 17.91 28.77
C PHE A 2 30.99 18.86 28.61
N THR A 3 30.29 18.82 27.47
CA THR A 3 29.08 19.62 27.22
C THR A 3 27.92 19.25 28.17
N LEU A 4 27.73 17.96 28.49
CA LEU A 4 26.73 17.52 29.46
C LEU A 4 27.01 18.04 30.88
N ILE A 5 28.29 18.08 31.29
CA ILE A 5 28.70 18.63 32.58
C ILE A 5 28.44 20.13 32.65
N ILE A 6 28.75 20.86 31.57
CA ILE A 6 28.48 22.30 31.50
C ILE A 6 26.98 22.57 31.60
N VAL A 7 26.15 21.83 30.83
CA VAL A 7 24.69 21.97 30.89
C VAL A 7 24.14 21.66 32.29
N ALA A 8 24.64 20.61 32.95
CA ALA A 8 24.24 20.29 34.31
C ALA A 8 24.60 21.41 35.30
N VAL A 9 25.80 21.99 35.21
CA VAL A 9 26.22 23.09 36.05
C VAL A 9 25.37 24.34 35.83
N VAL A 10 25.07 24.67 34.56
CA VAL A 10 24.20 25.82 34.22
C VAL A 10 22.80 25.63 34.78
N VAL A 11 22.22 24.42 34.65
CA VAL A 11 20.90 24.10 35.22
C VAL A 11 20.89 24.25 36.74
N ILE A 12 21.93 23.76 37.43
CA ILE A 12 22.04 23.90 38.90
C ILE A 12 22.12 25.37 39.30
N LEU A 13 22.95 26.17 38.64
CA LEU A 13 23.08 27.60 38.94
C LEU A 13 21.75 28.35 38.68
N LEU A 14 21.05 28.03 37.58
CA LEU A 14 19.75 28.59 37.27
C LEU A 14 18.72 28.25 38.36
N THR A 15 18.69 26.99 38.78
CA THR A 15 17.80 26.53 39.84
C THR A 15 18.04 27.25 41.16
N VAL A 16 19.31 27.41 41.57
CA VAL A 16 19.68 28.14 42.78
C VAL A 16 19.26 29.62 42.66
N ALA A 17 19.49 30.26 41.53
CA ALA A 17 19.06 31.63 41.27
C ALA A 17 17.54 31.81 41.38
N ILE A 18 16.77 30.92 40.79
CA ILE A 18 15.29 30.92 40.86
C ILE A 18 14.81 30.75 42.29
N VAL A 19 15.38 29.80 43.04
CA VAL A 19 15.03 29.59 44.46
C VAL A 19 15.34 30.84 45.29
N TRP A 20 16.47 31.47 45.07
CA TRP A 20 16.85 32.72 45.76
C TRP A 20 15.89 33.88 45.47
N VAL A 21 15.47 34.02 44.20
CA VAL A 21 14.47 35.04 43.80
C VAL A 21 13.12 34.79 44.45
N ILE A 22 12.65 33.54 44.43
CA ILE A 22 11.39 33.12 45.06
C ILE A 22 11.41 33.41 46.56
N ASP A 23 12.51 33.08 47.23
CA ASP A 23 12.63 33.26 48.68
C ASP A 23 12.70 34.73 49.11
N LYS A 24 13.30 35.58 48.25
CA LYS A 24 13.46 37.02 48.51
C LYS A 24 12.21 37.86 48.19
N PHE A 25 11.46 37.49 47.12
CA PHE A 25 10.39 38.33 46.60
C PHE A 25 8.99 37.82 46.95
N ILE A 26 8.83 36.55 47.32
CA ILE A 26 7.51 35.95 47.58
C ILE A 26 7.26 35.87 49.08
N PRO A 27 6.16 36.52 49.59
CA PRO A 27 5.83 36.50 51.00
C PRO A 27 5.51 35.03 51.43
N SER A 28 5.86 34.70 52.68
CA SER A 28 5.71 33.35 53.24
C SER A 28 4.29 32.79 53.13
N LYS A 29 3.29 33.66 53.16
CA LYS A 29 1.86 33.28 53.01
C LYS A 29 1.51 32.78 51.58
N ALA A 30 2.22 33.23 50.55
CA ALA A 30 1.97 32.84 49.16
C ALA A 30 2.77 31.59 48.72
N LYS A 31 3.78 31.17 49.49
CA LYS A 31 4.62 30.00 49.17
C LYS A 31 3.82 28.72 49.01
N PRO A 32 2.84 28.35 49.92
CA PRO A 32 2.07 27.13 49.74
C PRO A 32 1.21 27.13 48.48
N PHE A 33 0.63 28.29 48.14
CA PHE A 33 -0.15 28.43 46.88
C PHE A 33 0.76 28.23 45.66
N LEU A 34 1.94 28.85 45.64
CA LEU A 34 2.90 28.66 44.54
C LEU A 34 3.33 27.19 44.40
N THR A 35 3.53 26.51 45.52
CA THR A 35 3.89 25.08 45.52
C THR A 35 2.79 24.23 44.87
N ILE A 36 1.52 24.52 45.17
CA ILE A 36 0.37 23.79 44.54
C ILE A 36 0.33 24.05 43.04
N VAL A 37 0.48 25.30 42.61
CA VAL A 37 0.55 25.68 41.20
C VAL A 37 1.70 24.96 40.49
N LEU A 38 2.88 24.90 41.13
CA LEU A 38 4.03 24.20 40.56
C LEU A 38 3.80 22.69 40.39
N TRP A 39 3.15 22.04 41.33
CA TRP A 39 2.75 20.64 41.23
C TRP A 39 1.77 20.40 40.08
N ILE A 40 0.82 21.31 39.86
CA ILE A 40 -0.10 21.25 38.70
C ILE A 40 0.69 21.35 37.39
N PHE A 41 1.65 22.28 37.30
CA PHE A 41 2.50 22.41 36.11
C PHE A 41 3.37 21.16 35.88
N ILE A 42 3.95 20.59 36.93
CA ILE A 42 4.74 19.35 36.83
C ILE A 42 3.85 18.21 36.31
N GLY A 43 2.64 18.07 36.84
CA GLY A 43 1.66 17.08 36.40
C GLY A 43 1.27 17.27 34.93
N ALA A 44 0.98 18.53 34.55
CA ALA A 44 0.65 18.88 33.17
C ALA A 44 1.81 18.60 32.19
N LEU A 45 3.02 19.00 32.54
CA LEU A 45 4.21 18.70 31.72
C LEU A 45 4.48 17.21 31.60
N GLY A 46 4.34 16.45 32.71
CA GLY A 46 4.45 14.99 32.69
C GLY A 46 3.41 14.34 31.76
N TYR A 47 2.18 14.81 31.80
CA TYR A 47 1.11 14.34 30.91
C TYR A 47 1.41 14.68 29.45
N LEU A 48 1.81 15.91 29.14
CA LEU A 48 2.17 16.33 27.78
C LEU A 48 3.35 15.53 27.23
N THR A 49 4.37 15.31 28.06
CA THR A 49 5.54 14.50 27.68
C THR A 49 5.13 13.05 27.39
N PHE A 50 4.27 12.47 28.23
CA PHE A 50 3.75 11.13 28.01
C PHE A 50 2.95 11.04 26.70
N MET A 51 2.02 11.96 26.47
CA MET A 51 1.21 12.02 25.25
C MET A 51 2.03 12.24 23.99
N SER A 52 3.10 13.04 24.07
CA SER A 52 4.03 13.28 22.95
C SER A 52 4.72 12.01 22.44
N VAL A 53 4.88 11.00 23.28
CA VAL A 53 5.44 9.69 22.89
C VAL A 53 4.33 8.69 22.56
N TYR A 54 3.23 8.74 23.30
CA TYR A 54 2.17 7.75 23.18
C TYR A 54 1.31 7.92 21.92
N ASN A 55 0.95 9.16 21.56
CA ASN A 55 0.12 9.45 20.39
C ASN A 55 0.73 8.98 19.05
N PRO A 56 2.01 9.19 18.75
CA PRO A 56 2.64 8.66 17.54
C PRO A 56 2.59 7.12 17.46
N ILE A 57 2.69 6.44 18.59
CA ILE A 57 2.61 4.97 18.65
C ILE A 57 1.20 4.50 18.27
N LEU A 58 0.18 5.13 18.84
CA LEU A 58 -1.22 4.82 18.52
C LEU A 58 -1.52 5.10 17.05
N PHE A 59 -1.07 6.25 16.54
CA PHE A 59 -1.23 6.60 15.12
C PHE A 59 -0.59 5.54 14.22
N LYS A 60 0.65 5.12 14.52
CA LYS A 60 1.36 4.10 13.74
C LYS A 60 0.60 2.78 13.71
N GLN A 61 0.11 2.30 14.84
CA GLN A 61 -0.67 1.06 14.92
C GLN A 61 -1.97 1.12 14.11
N GLU A 62 -2.71 2.22 14.22
CA GLU A 62 -3.95 2.40 13.47
C GLU A 62 -3.67 2.56 11.97
N LYS A 63 -2.64 3.31 11.58
CA LYS A 63 -2.17 3.43 10.21
C LYS A 63 -1.86 2.07 9.58
N GLU A 64 -1.03 1.26 10.25
CA GLU A 64 -0.63 -0.06 9.75
C GLU A 64 -1.84 -0.99 9.53
N LYS A 65 -2.77 -1.00 10.48
CA LYS A 65 -4.02 -1.78 10.39
C LYS A 65 -4.88 -1.35 9.19
N ARG A 66 -5.04 -0.03 8.99
CA ARG A 66 -5.84 0.52 7.88
C ARG A 66 -5.18 0.26 6.53
N TYR A 67 -3.88 0.47 6.44
CA TYR A 67 -3.13 0.24 5.22
C TYR A 67 -3.14 -1.22 4.80
N ALA A 68 -2.99 -2.16 5.73
CA ALA A 68 -3.09 -3.57 5.43
C ALA A 68 -4.44 -3.92 4.77
N LYS A 69 -5.55 -3.36 5.27
CA LYS A 69 -6.88 -3.63 4.70
C LYS A 69 -7.12 -2.94 3.35
N VAL A 70 -6.59 -1.73 3.17
CA VAL A 70 -6.61 -1.00 1.89
C VAL A 70 -5.81 -1.76 0.84
N ILE A 71 -4.63 -2.26 1.20
CA ILE A 71 -3.75 -3.01 0.31
C ILE A 71 -4.37 -4.35 -0.09
N GLU A 72 -5.08 -5.03 0.81
CA GLU A 72 -5.82 -6.26 0.48
C GLU A 72 -6.81 -6.00 -0.67
N ASN A 73 -7.59 -4.91 -0.62
CA ASN A 73 -8.49 -4.54 -1.70
C ASN A 73 -7.74 -4.14 -3.00
N LEU A 74 -6.62 -3.43 -2.89
CA LEU A 74 -5.81 -3.08 -4.06
C LEU A 74 -5.19 -4.32 -4.73
N VAL A 75 -4.81 -5.33 -3.95
CA VAL A 75 -4.34 -6.62 -4.46
C VAL A 75 -5.47 -7.37 -5.17
N ASP A 76 -6.68 -7.39 -4.60
CA ASP A 76 -7.85 -7.96 -5.26
C ASP A 76 -8.17 -7.26 -6.61
N ILE A 77 -8.06 -5.93 -6.65
CA ILE A 77 -8.22 -5.14 -7.89
C ILE A 77 -7.11 -5.50 -8.89
N ARG A 78 -5.85 -5.58 -8.45
CA ARG A 78 -4.71 -5.96 -9.30
C ARG A 78 -4.92 -7.32 -9.94
N ASP A 79 -5.22 -8.32 -9.13
CA ASP A 79 -5.34 -9.70 -9.58
C ASP A 79 -6.55 -9.85 -10.52
N SER A 80 -7.64 -9.13 -10.26
CA SER A 80 -8.79 -9.05 -11.16
C SER A 80 -8.44 -8.38 -12.50
N GLN A 81 -7.65 -7.31 -12.49
CA GLN A 81 -7.18 -6.63 -13.69
C GLN A 81 -6.24 -7.51 -14.52
N LEU A 82 -5.35 -8.25 -13.86
CA LEU A 82 -4.46 -9.20 -14.55
C LEU A 82 -5.27 -10.29 -15.24
N ALA A 83 -6.25 -10.88 -14.55
CA ALA A 83 -7.17 -11.86 -15.12
C ALA A 83 -7.98 -11.28 -16.28
N TYR A 84 -8.48 -10.04 -16.13
CA TYR A 84 -9.21 -9.35 -17.19
C TYR A 84 -8.34 -9.15 -18.45
N LYS A 85 -7.07 -8.74 -18.26
CA LYS A 85 -6.11 -8.58 -19.36
C LYS A 85 -5.78 -9.91 -20.05
N GLU A 86 -5.63 -10.98 -19.29
CA GLU A 86 -5.32 -12.32 -19.84
C GLU A 86 -6.38 -12.79 -20.85
N ILE A 87 -7.65 -12.56 -20.56
CA ILE A 87 -8.77 -12.98 -21.43
C ILE A 87 -9.08 -11.92 -22.51
N ASN A 88 -9.06 -10.61 -22.15
CA ASN A 88 -9.51 -9.53 -23.04
C ASN A 88 -8.37 -8.78 -23.74
N GLY A 89 -7.10 -9.08 -23.44
CA GLY A 89 -5.91 -8.43 -24.02
C GLY A 89 -5.66 -6.98 -23.56
N LYS A 90 -6.50 -6.43 -22.68
CA LYS A 90 -6.42 -5.06 -22.17
C LYS A 90 -6.96 -4.96 -20.76
N TYR A 91 -6.57 -3.91 -20.04
CA TYR A 91 -7.16 -3.55 -18.74
C TYR A 91 -8.46 -2.76 -18.90
N THR A 92 -9.29 -2.71 -17.86
CA THR A 92 -10.52 -1.91 -17.82
C THR A 92 -10.45 -0.81 -16.77
N LYS A 93 -11.08 0.34 -17.06
CA LYS A 93 -11.25 1.45 -16.11
C LYS A 93 -12.61 1.42 -15.37
N SER A 94 -13.46 0.43 -15.67
CA SER A 94 -14.81 0.33 -15.09
C SER A 94 -14.87 -0.83 -14.11
N TYR A 95 -15.27 -0.52 -12.87
CA TYR A 95 -15.53 -1.54 -11.84
C TYR A 95 -16.69 -2.46 -12.22
N ASP A 96 -17.74 -1.92 -12.85
CA ASP A 96 -18.89 -2.75 -13.27
C ASP A 96 -18.47 -3.79 -14.31
N SER A 97 -17.61 -3.40 -15.26
CA SER A 97 -17.05 -4.34 -16.23
C SER A 97 -16.16 -5.38 -15.56
N LEU A 98 -15.40 -4.99 -14.55
CA LEU A 98 -14.51 -5.89 -13.80
C LEU A 98 -15.32 -6.89 -12.96
N ILE A 99 -16.35 -6.43 -12.26
CA ILE A 99 -17.24 -7.27 -11.45
C ILE A 99 -18.00 -8.26 -12.34
N ASN A 100 -18.60 -7.78 -13.43
CA ASN A 100 -19.31 -8.63 -14.39
C ASN A 100 -18.39 -9.70 -15.01
N PHE A 101 -17.13 -9.34 -15.28
CA PHE A 101 -16.12 -10.27 -15.75
C PHE A 101 -15.83 -11.36 -14.70
N ILE A 102 -15.62 -11.00 -13.44
CA ILE A 102 -15.34 -11.96 -12.35
C ILE A 102 -16.49 -12.94 -12.19
N GLU A 103 -17.73 -12.50 -12.34
CA GLU A 103 -18.93 -13.33 -12.20
C GLU A 103 -19.14 -14.32 -13.36
N ASN A 104 -18.78 -13.94 -14.57
CA ASN A 104 -19.18 -14.68 -15.78
C ASN A 104 -18.01 -15.34 -16.53
N ALA A 105 -16.78 -14.84 -16.36
CA ALA A 105 -15.64 -15.36 -17.11
C ALA A 105 -15.05 -16.63 -16.50
N LYS A 106 -14.39 -17.40 -17.37
CA LYS A 106 -13.72 -18.65 -17.00
C LYS A 106 -12.31 -18.66 -17.59
N PHE A 107 -11.36 -19.19 -16.83
CA PHE A 107 -10.03 -19.52 -17.32
C PHE A 107 -10.06 -20.89 -17.99
N ALA A 108 -9.41 -21.02 -19.14
CA ALA A 108 -9.15 -22.32 -19.75
C ALA A 108 -7.93 -22.96 -19.10
N ILE A 109 -8.06 -24.16 -18.58
CA ILE A 109 -6.93 -24.98 -18.13
C ILE A 109 -6.31 -25.60 -19.37
N LEU A 110 -5.09 -25.22 -19.70
CA LEU A 110 -4.36 -25.66 -20.87
C LEU A 110 -3.30 -26.69 -20.47
N GLU A 111 -3.31 -27.86 -21.13
CA GLU A 111 -2.20 -28.79 -21.11
C GLU A 111 -1.29 -28.51 -22.28
N ARG A 112 -0.01 -28.31 -22.01
CA ARG A 112 1.03 -28.20 -23.04
C ARG A 112 1.88 -29.45 -23.02
N ARG A 113 1.94 -30.12 -24.16
CA ARG A 113 2.80 -31.29 -24.33
C ARG A 113 3.63 -31.14 -25.59
N ASP A 114 4.89 -31.47 -25.48
CA ASP A 114 5.77 -31.54 -26.64
C ASP A 114 5.57 -32.89 -27.34
N THR A 115 5.36 -32.83 -28.63
CA THR A 115 5.19 -34.01 -29.48
C THR A 115 5.99 -33.79 -30.76
N SER A 116 6.29 -34.89 -31.47
CA SER A 116 7.00 -34.80 -32.75
C SER A 116 6.07 -35.23 -33.91
N VAL A 117 6.01 -34.40 -34.92
CA VAL A 117 5.28 -34.68 -36.17
C VAL A 117 6.26 -34.81 -37.33
N ILE A 118 5.88 -35.57 -38.36
CA ILE A 118 6.68 -35.73 -39.54
C ILE A 118 6.73 -34.43 -40.32
N ASP A 119 7.93 -33.88 -40.55
CA ASP A 119 8.15 -32.73 -41.44
C ASP A 119 8.14 -33.25 -42.89
N VAL A 120 7.02 -33.10 -43.57
CA VAL A 120 6.78 -33.62 -44.91
C VAL A 120 7.74 -32.98 -45.93
N GLU A 121 8.09 -31.70 -45.79
CA GLU A 121 8.96 -31.00 -46.71
C GLU A 121 10.41 -31.54 -46.60
N LYS A 122 10.93 -31.67 -45.37
CA LYS A 122 12.26 -32.19 -45.12
C LYS A 122 12.33 -33.70 -45.47
N THR A 123 11.31 -34.47 -45.16
CA THR A 123 11.23 -35.88 -45.52
C THR A 123 11.31 -36.08 -47.05
N LYS A 124 10.62 -35.23 -47.84
CA LYS A 124 10.77 -35.26 -49.30
C LYS A 124 12.14 -34.82 -49.77
N ALA A 125 12.73 -33.77 -49.18
CA ALA A 125 14.05 -33.29 -49.54
C ALA A 125 15.15 -34.33 -49.27
N TYR A 126 14.98 -35.15 -48.21
CA TYR A 126 15.91 -36.23 -47.84
C TYR A 126 15.52 -37.60 -48.42
N ARG A 127 14.88 -37.62 -49.60
CA ARG A 127 14.53 -38.81 -50.39
C ARG A 127 13.68 -39.86 -49.62
N GLY A 128 12.78 -39.40 -48.76
CA GLY A 128 11.86 -40.24 -48.02
C GLY A 128 12.36 -40.74 -46.65
N ILE A 129 13.54 -40.27 -46.19
CA ILE A 129 13.95 -40.49 -44.80
C ILE A 129 13.09 -39.65 -43.88
N GLU A 130 12.36 -40.29 -42.95
CA GLU A 130 11.52 -39.59 -41.97
C GLU A 130 12.29 -38.55 -41.16
N TYR A 131 11.98 -37.28 -41.37
CA TYR A 131 12.48 -36.19 -40.55
C TYR A 131 11.34 -35.69 -39.66
N ARG A 132 11.54 -35.68 -38.31
CA ARG A 132 10.51 -35.25 -37.36
C ARG A 132 10.84 -33.86 -36.86
N LYS A 133 9.79 -33.03 -36.77
CA LYS A 133 9.83 -31.71 -36.17
C LYS A 133 9.12 -31.77 -34.83
N GLU A 134 9.78 -31.24 -33.80
CA GLU A 134 9.13 -31.05 -32.48
C GLU A 134 8.15 -29.89 -32.55
N ILE A 135 6.95 -30.11 -32.04
CA ILE A 135 5.91 -29.12 -31.89
C ILE A 135 5.30 -29.20 -30.50
N THR A 136 4.92 -28.08 -29.95
CA THR A 136 4.16 -28.00 -28.71
C THR A 136 2.67 -27.96 -29.05
N VAL A 137 1.95 -28.97 -28.60
CA VAL A 137 0.47 -29.03 -28.73
C VAL A 137 -0.12 -28.49 -27.43
N THR A 138 -1.13 -27.63 -27.58
CA THR A 138 -1.87 -27.08 -26.44
C THR A 138 -3.30 -27.55 -26.52
N ASP A 139 -3.72 -28.37 -25.56
CA ASP A 139 -5.09 -28.89 -25.44
C ASP A 139 -5.79 -28.21 -24.25
N THR A 140 -7.07 -27.86 -24.42
CA THR A 140 -7.89 -27.34 -23.31
C THR A 140 -8.49 -28.51 -22.55
N LEU A 141 -8.14 -28.66 -21.27
CA LEU A 141 -8.61 -29.75 -20.42
C LEU A 141 -9.96 -29.43 -19.76
N ASP A 142 -10.09 -28.22 -19.23
CA ASP A 142 -11.25 -27.79 -18.45
C ASP A 142 -11.36 -26.27 -18.37
N PHE A 143 -12.43 -25.77 -17.73
CA PHE A 143 -12.67 -24.35 -17.48
C PHE A 143 -12.95 -24.13 -15.99
N VAL A 144 -12.21 -23.20 -15.37
CA VAL A 144 -12.39 -22.78 -13.99
C VAL A 144 -12.94 -21.35 -13.95
N SER A 145 -13.96 -21.11 -13.13
CA SER A 145 -14.51 -19.78 -12.90
C SER A 145 -13.43 -18.83 -12.38
N VAL A 146 -13.37 -17.60 -12.92
CA VAL A 146 -12.48 -16.54 -12.42
C VAL A 146 -12.78 -16.25 -10.95
N LYS A 147 -14.05 -16.21 -10.56
CA LYS A 147 -14.50 -16.03 -9.18
C LYS A 147 -13.90 -17.10 -8.25
N ASP A 148 -13.95 -18.37 -8.63
CA ASP A 148 -13.45 -19.45 -7.78
C ASP A 148 -11.92 -19.43 -7.70
N SER A 149 -11.26 -19.14 -8.82
CA SER A 149 -9.80 -19.06 -8.90
C SER A 149 -9.22 -17.94 -8.03
N LEU A 150 -9.75 -16.70 -8.13
CA LEU A 150 -9.21 -15.54 -7.43
C LEU A 150 -9.78 -15.36 -6.02
N PHE A 151 -11.06 -15.62 -5.83
CA PHE A 151 -11.77 -15.29 -4.60
C PHE A 151 -12.21 -16.51 -3.79
N LYS A 152 -11.91 -17.73 -4.26
CA LYS A 152 -12.30 -18.99 -3.60
C LYS A 152 -13.81 -19.05 -3.28
N GLY A 153 -14.64 -18.53 -4.19
CA GLY A 153 -16.08 -18.42 -4.02
C GLY A 153 -16.58 -17.28 -3.13
N SER A 154 -15.68 -16.45 -2.55
CA SER A 154 -16.06 -15.28 -1.75
C SER A 154 -16.66 -14.17 -2.62
N ASP A 155 -17.57 -13.38 -2.06
CA ASP A 155 -18.18 -12.22 -2.72
C ASP A 155 -17.46 -10.88 -2.44
N ARG A 156 -16.25 -10.91 -1.86
CA ARG A 156 -15.50 -9.69 -1.50
C ARG A 156 -15.18 -8.78 -2.71
N TYR A 157 -15.12 -9.34 -3.92
CA TYR A 157 -14.92 -8.57 -5.16
C TYR A 157 -16.03 -7.53 -5.42
N LYS A 158 -17.24 -7.73 -4.90
CA LYS A 158 -18.36 -6.77 -5.06
C LYS A 158 -18.11 -5.46 -4.33
N THR A 159 -17.36 -5.51 -3.23
CA THR A 159 -17.04 -4.37 -2.37
C THR A 159 -15.60 -3.89 -2.51
N MET A 160 -14.75 -4.54 -3.33
CA MET A 160 -13.33 -4.21 -3.48
C MET A 160 -13.10 -2.78 -3.98
N LYS A 161 -14.08 -2.16 -4.66
CA LYS A 161 -14.01 -0.76 -5.12
C LYS A 161 -14.07 0.25 -3.98
N ASN A 162 -14.70 -0.11 -2.85
CA ASN A 162 -14.90 0.79 -1.73
C ASN A 162 -13.62 0.86 -0.88
N VAL A 163 -13.23 2.07 -0.51
CA VAL A 163 -12.05 2.29 0.32
C VAL A 163 -12.39 2.03 1.79
N PRO A 164 -11.75 1.03 2.45
CA PRO A 164 -11.95 0.80 3.86
C PRO A 164 -11.49 2.01 4.70
N PHE A 165 -12.21 2.31 5.77
CA PHE A 165 -11.93 3.41 6.72
C PHE A 165 -11.97 4.82 6.13
N ALA A 166 -12.32 5.00 4.88
CA ALA A 166 -12.57 6.32 4.29
C ALA A 166 -14.02 6.77 4.54
N LYS A 167 -14.32 8.01 4.16
CA LYS A 167 -15.70 8.52 4.22
C LYS A 167 -16.61 7.67 3.34
N GLU A 168 -17.85 7.54 3.74
CA GLU A 168 -18.86 6.76 3.00
C GLU A 168 -18.94 7.23 1.54
N GLY A 169 -18.95 6.26 0.62
CA GLY A 169 -18.97 6.53 -0.81
C GLY A 169 -17.60 6.79 -1.45
N THR A 170 -16.50 6.74 -0.69
CA THR A 170 -15.16 6.84 -1.25
C THR A 170 -14.79 5.54 -1.96
N GLU A 171 -14.46 5.63 -3.25
CA GLU A 171 -14.00 4.50 -4.08
C GLU A 171 -12.53 4.69 -4.48
N PHE A 172 -11.82 3.57 -4.72
CA PHE A 172 -10.50 3.63 -5.33
C PHE A 172 -10.59 4.23 -6.73
N VAL A 173 -9.66 5.10 -7.07
CA VAL A 173 -9.55 5.61 -8.43
C VAL A 173 -8.92 4.53 -9.30
N LEU A 174 -9.61 4.16 -10.39
CA LEU A 174 -9.16 3.14 -11.33
C LEU A 174 -8.95 3.74 -12.71
N ASN A 175 -7.72 3.67 -13.20
CA ASN A 175 -7.32 4.13 -14.52
C ASN A 175 -6.79 2.96 -15.35
N ALA A 176 -7.05 2.99 -16.65
CA ALA A 176 -6.47 2.04 -17.58
C ALA A 176 -6.23 2.72 -18.94
N GLY A 177 -5.15 2.33 -19.59
CA GLY A 177 -4.74 2.95 -20.86
C GLY A 177 -3.70 2.12 -21.59
N LYS A 178 -3.02 2.79 -22.52
CA LYS A 178 -1.90 2.22 -23.26
C LYS A 178 -0.76 3.24 -23.28
N ILE A 179 0.45 2.77 -23.10
CA ILE A 179 1.68 3.53 -23.30
C ILE A 179 2.43 2.99 -24.51
N GLN A 180 3.19 3.85 -25.15
CA GLN A 180 4.08 3.45 -26.24
C GLN A 180 5.42 3.04 -25.66
N GLU A 181 5.98 1.94 -26.13
CA GLU A 181 7.32 1.50 -25.75
C GLU A 181 8.36 2.47 -26.32
N GLU A 182 9.39 2.82 -25.53
CA GLU A 182 10.39 3.83 -25.91
C GLU A 182 11.18 3.43 -27.17
N GLU A 183 11.35 2.15 -27.44
CA GLU A 183 12.14 1.61 -28.57
C GLU A 183 11.27 0.93 -29.66
N GLY A 184 9.94 1.25 -29.76
CA GLY A 184 9.09 0.61 -30.76
C GLY A 184 7.70 1.18 -30.93
N ASP A 185 7.02 0.76 -32.00
CA ASP A 185 5.61 1.12 -32.28
C ASP A 185 4.60 0.33 -31.43
N LYS A 186 5.07 -0.53 -30.53
CA LYS A 186 4.23 -1.41 -29.74
C LYS A 186 3.54 -0.67 -28.59
N LYS A 187 2.22 -0.74 -28.57
CA LYS A 187 1.39 -0.16 -27.49
C LYS A 187 1.16 -1.22 -26.41
N LEU A 188 1.62 -0.95 -25.20
CA LEU A 188 1.46 -1.81 -24.04
C LEU A 188 0.31 -1.32 -23.17
N SER A 189 -0.57 -2.24 -22.77
CA SER A 189 -1.66 -1.93 -21.86
C SER A 189 -1.15 -1.75 -20.45
N VAL A 190 -1.59 -0.67 -19.78
CA VAL A 190 -1.25 -0.33 -18.39
C VAL A 190 -2.51 -0.01 -17.59
N PHE A 191 -2.42 -0.13 -16.28
CA PHE A 191 -3.47 0.29 -15.35
C PHE A 191 -2.84 0.87 -14.09
N GLU A 192 -3.62 1.63 -13.35
CA GLU A 192 -3.30 2.13 -12.03
C GLU A 192 -4.57 2.16 -11.19
N ALA A 193 -4.50 1.63 -9.98
CA ALA A 193 -5.53 1.84 -8.96
C ALA A 193 -4.89 2.46 -7.73
N TYR A 194 -5.54 3.49 -7.14
CA TYR A 194 -4.97 4.19 -5.99
C TYR A 194 -6.03 4.84 -5.12
N VAL A 195 -5.61 5.19 -3.90
CA VAL A 195 -6.33 6.03 -2.95
C VAL A 195 -5.36 6.96 -2.25
N LYS A 196 -5.78 8.18 -1.92
CA LYS A 196 -4.96 9.10 -1.14
C LYS A 196 -4.90 8.65 0.32
N LYS A 197 -3.71 8.75 0.94
CA LYS A 197 -3.53 8.45 2.36
C LYS A 197 -4.44 9.32 3.24
N ALA A 198 -4.64 10.59 2.87
CA ALA A 198 -5.51 11.51 3.56
C ALA A 198 -6.98 11.04 3.61
N ASP A 199 -7.46 10.30 2.60
CA ASP A 199 -8.84 9.76 2.61
C ASP A 199 -8.97 8.59 3.58
N VAL A 200 -7.94 7.73 3.67
CA VAL A 200 -7.88 6.59 4.59
C VAL A 200 -7.70 7.01 6.05
N LEU A 201 -7.00 8.12 6.27
CA LEU A 201 -6.65 8.66 7.60
C LEU A 201 -7.44 9.94 7.94
N HIS A 202 -8.60 10.17 7.31
CA HIS A 202 -9.34 11.42 7.36
C HIS A 202 -9.81 11.85 8.76
N ASP A 203 -9.91 10.91 9.70
CA ASP A 203 -10.29 11.08 11.10
C ASP A 203 -9.09 11.17 12.06
N GLN A 204 -7.87 11.06 11.53
CA GLN A 204 -6.64 11.14 12.31
C GLN A 204 -6.13 12.57 12.39
N ASP A 205 -5.19 12.81 13.33
CA ASP A 205 -4.57 14.12 13.51
C ASP A 205 -3.91 14.61 12.20
N PRO A 206 -4.29 15.80 11.70
CA PRO A 206 -3.76 16.33 10.43
C PRO A 206 -2.23 16.46 10.40
N ASP A 207 -1.58 16.70 11.53
CA ASP A 207 -0.13 16.85 11.60
C ASP A 207 0.56 15.51 11.29
N TYR A 208 0.05 14.42 11.85
CA TYR A 208 0.57 13.08 11.54
C TYR A 208 0.28 12.67 10.10
N VAL A 209 -0.89 13.02 9.56
CA VAL A 209 -1.25 12.74 8.16
C VAL A 209 -0.34 13.51 7.21
N ASN A 210 -0.01 14.77 7.51
CA ASN A 210 0.91 15.58 6.71
C ASN A 210 2.33 15.00 6.72
N ILE A 211 2.83 14.56 7.88
CA ILE A 211 4.13 13.88 7.99
C ILE A 211 4.12 12.61 7.15
N GLU A 212 3.06 11.81 7.22
CA GLU A 212 2.92 10.58 6.47
C GLU A 212 2.88 10.80 4.95
N ASN A 213 2.25 11.87 4.47
CA ASN A 213 2.19 12.22 3.05
C ASN A 213 3.58 12.61 2.48
N THR A 214 4.49 13.08 3.35
CA THR A 214 5.85 13.45 2.97
C THR A 214 6.89 12.38 3.32
N ALA A 215 6.45 11.22 3.79
CA ALA A 215 7.34 10.13 4.17
C ALA A 215 8.15 9.62 2.96
N HIS A 216 9.46 9.47 3.17
CA HIS A 216 10.41 8.88 2.23
C HIS A 216 11.29 7.86 2.98
N SER A 217 10.80 6.64 3.09
CA SER A 217 11.49 5.54 3.78
C SER A 217 11.27 4.23 3.04
N VAL A 218 12.23 3.31 3.16
CA VAL A 218 12.12 1.95 2.60
C VAL A 218 11.05 1.12 3.33
N GLU A 219 10.77 1.46 4.59
CA GLU A 219 9.80 0.74 5.43
C GLU A 219 8.38 1.34 5.35
N GLU A 220 8.21 2.47 4.66
CA GLU A 220 6.94 3.17 4.56
C GLU A 220 6.47 3.28 3.11
N ILE A 221 5.19 3.60 2.94
CA ILE A 221 4.62 3.89 1.62
C ILE A 221 5.00 5.31 1.23
N ASN A 222 5.83 5.46 0.20
CA ASN A 222 6.30 6.76 -0.25
C ASN A 222 5.23 7.53 -1.02
N GLY A 223 5.18 8.85 -0.79
CA GLY A 223 4.24 9.75 -1.43
C GLY A 223 2.88 9.84 -0.73
N ASP A 224 1.94 10.52 -1.37
CA ASP A 224 0.63 10.91 -0.83
C ASP A 224 -0.48 9.88 -1.05
N ALA A 225 -0.20 8.80 -1.79
CA ALA A 225 -1.19 7.79 -2.15
C ALA A 225 -0.67 6.36 -2.03
N ILE A 226 -1.57 5.44 -1.71
CA ILE A 226 -1.36 4.00 -1.78
C ILE A 226 -1.83 3.56 -3.17
N ARG A 227 -0.96 2.98 -3.97
CA ARG A 227 -1.24 2.66 -5.38
C ARG A 227 -0.72 1.30 -5.80
N VAL A 228 -1.36 0.72 -6.81
CA VAL A 228 -0.92 -0.48 -7.52
C VAL A 228 -0.95 -0.22 -9.02
N GLY A 229 0.06 -0.70 -9.73
CA GLY A 229 0.25 -0.41 -11.15
C GLY A 229 0.81 0.99 -11.40
N SER A 230 0.85 1.40 -12.67
CA SER A 230 1.30 2.72 -13.13
C SER A 230 0.71 3.04 -14.50
N MET A 231 0.35 4.31 -14.72
CA MET A 231 -0.04 4.81 -16.04
C MET A 231 1.16 5.25 -16.89
N GLN A 232 2.37 5.30 -16.32
CA GLN A 232 3.58 5.77 -16.98
C GLN A 232 4.54 4.63 -17.33
N GLU A 233 4.48 3.51 -16.58
CA GLU A 233 5.37 2.36 -16.72
C GLU A 233 4.57 1.07 -16.79
N VAL A 234 5.13 0.05 -17.45
CA VAL A 234 4.57 -1.31 -17.42
C VAL A 234 4.90 -1.97 -16.09
N LYS A 235 4.13 -1.63 -15.07
CA LYS A 235 4.32 -2.08 -13.70
C LYS A 235 2.97 -2.52 -13.11
N VAL A 236 2.98 -3.62 -12.39
CA VAL A 236 1.78 -4.19 -11.74
C VAL A 236 1.93 -4.30 -10.23
N ASN A 237 3.11 -3.93 -9.70
CA ASN A 237 3.39 -3.98 -8.27
C ASN A 237 2.83 -2.75 -7.56
N GLY A 238 2.58 -2.88 -6.25
CA GLY A 238 2.24 -1.76 -5.39
C GLY A 238 3.46 -0.91 -5.00
N ASN A 239 3.18 0.29 -4.46
CA ASN A 239 4.21 1.20 -3.92
C ASN A 239 4.46 0.99 -2.42
N TRP A 240 4.04 -0.14 -1.87
CA TRP A 240 4.19 -0.48 -0.46
C TRP A 240 5.32 -1.49 -0.22
N PRO A 241 5.94 -1.48 0.97
CA PRO A 241 6.93 -2.47 1.36
C PRO A 241 6.28 -3.85 1.60
N LYS A 242 7.09 -4.90 1.46
CA LYS A 242 6.66 -6.32 1.61
C LYS A 242 5.97 -6.63 2.94
N LEU A 243 6.18 -5.78 3.95
CA LEU A 243 5.50 -5.91 5.26
C LEU A 243 3.97 -5.92 5.13
N TYR A 244 3.44 -5.22 4.14
CA TYR A 244 2.00 -5.10 3.89
C TYR A 244 1.45 -6.09 2.86
N ASP A 245 2.31 -6.93 2.25
CA ASP A 245 1.82 -7.95 1.32
C ASP A 245 0.88 -8.92 2.05
N PRO A 246 -0.31 -9.21 1.50
CA PRO A 246 -1.22 -10.20 2.06
C PRO A 246 -0.53 -11.59 2.14
N LYS A 247 -0.69 -12.25 3.27
CA LYS A 247 -0.15 -13.60 3.50
C LYS A 247 -1.02 -14.67 2.84
#